data_e29dd3dceeabff5c6eabad632dce36e8
#
_entry.id   e29dd3dceeabff5c6eabad632dce36e8
#
_cell.length_a   1.000
_cell.length_b   1.000
_cell.length_c   1.000
_cell.angle_alpha   90.00
_cell.angle_beta   90.00
_cell.angle_gamma   90.00
#
_symmetry.space_group_name_H-M   'P 1'
#
loop_
_entity.id
_entity.type
_entity.pdbx_description
1 polymer ?
#
loop_
_entity_poly.entity_id
_entity_poly.type
_entity_poly.pdbx_seq_one_letter_code
_entity_poly.pdbx_strand_id
1 'polypeptide(L)'
;MKMNIPEPARKIIDRLNEHGYEAYVVGGCVRDMILKREPGDWDITTSARPEQVKALFTRTLDTGIQHGTVTIMVGKEGYEVTTFRVDGDYTDGRHPDTVTFTPSLEEDLKRRDFTINAMAYNHNTGLVDIFGGREDIDRKVIRCVGNPTERFTEDALRILRAIRFSAQLGFEIEDATRQAITEIAPNLIHVSKERIQVELTKLLLSDRPQTMKLVYETGISPYVSETFHKMGEMLADMPITVPAKKALRWALFLRKGTPEQSVRILRDLKLDNDTIYQVKVLTGWIERSICGEIALPDGKTDEMYTLETAAELEFMPGIESKPQIRKVMSQMEPELFDDLLNIKLCLAKEAAKDKDSESVAVRQLERICALRDEIRADGDCISLKMLAVTGNDLIKAGMKPGKEVGQTLHHFLELVLEEPEKNSREYLLGMLKV
;
A
#
# COMPACT_ATOMS: atom_id res chain seq x y z
N MET A 1 16.95 0.43 -31.04
CA MET A 1 15.65 -0.11 -30.54
C MET A 1 14.61 0.97 -30.75
N LYS A 2 13.47 0.68 -31.42
CA LYS A 2 12.39 1.65 -31.60
C LYS A 2 11.37 1.44 -30.49
N MET A 3 11.15 2.44 -29.65
CA MET A 3 10.18 2.40 -28.54
C MET A 3 8.93 3.20 -28.92
N ASN A 4 7.78 2.80 -28.40
CA ASN A 4 6.52 3.46 -28.68
C ASN A 4 6.25 4.53 -27.63
N ILE A 5 6.37 5.79 -28.03
CA ILE A 5 6.00 6.96 -27.17
C ILE A 5 4.57 7.37 -27.53
N PRO A 6 3.69 7.71 -26.56
CA PRO A 6 2.36 8.22 -26.82
C PRO A 6 2.43 9.48 -27.68
N GLU A 7 1.42 9.65 -28.54
CA GLU A 7 1.35 10.78 -29.47
C GLU A 7 1.49 12.14 -28.77
N PRO A 8 0.85 12.40 -27.60
CA PRO A 8 1.02 13.67 -26.90
C PRO A 8 2.47 13.93 -26.47
N ALA A 9 3.14 12.94 -25.85
CA ALA A 9 4.53 13.09 -25.42
C ALA A 9 5.46 13.30 -26.64
N ARG A 10 5.21 12.57 -27.76
CA ARG A 10 5.95 12.74 -29.00
C ARG A 10 5.79 14.16 -29.56
N LYS A 11 4.57 14.70 -29.60
CA LYS A 11 4.31 16.07 -30.06
C LYS A 11 5.02 17.12 -29.21
N ILE A 12 5.11 16.89 -27.89
CA ILE A 12 5.86 17.78 -27.00
C ILE A 12 7.36 17.77 -27.36
N ILE A 13 7.93 16.58 -27.53
CA ILE A 13 9.34 16.40 -27.90
C ILE A 13 9.63 17.04 -29.26
N ASP A 14 8.79 16.76 -30.27
CA ASP A 14 8.95 17.32 -31.63
C ASP A 14 8.94 18.83 -31.60
N ARG A 15 7.98 19.43 -30.89
CA ARG A 15 7.87 20.91 -30.81
C ARG A 15 9.08 21.54 -30.14
N LEU A 16 9.64 20.92 -29.09
CA LEU A 16 10.86 21.40 -28.45
C LEU A 16 12.04 21.30 -29.43
N ASN A 17 12.18 20.16 -30.11
CA ASN A 17 13.26 19.93 -31.11
C ASN A 17 13.18 20.91 -32.29
N GLU A 18 11.99 21.20 -32.84
CA GLU A 18 11.76 22.16 -33.90
C GLU A 18 12.22 23.58 -33.54
N HIS A 19 12.23 23.92 -32.25
CA HIS A 19 12.72 25.19 -31.73
C HIS A 19 14.17 25.18 -31.26
N GLY A 20 14.90 24.09 -31.59
CA GLY A 20 16.34 23.97 -31.30
C GLY A 20 16.69 23.51 -29.90
N TYR A 21 15.71 22.97 -29.14
CA TYR A 21 15.96 22.41 -27.82
C TYR A 21 16.03 20.89 -27.88
N GLU A 22 16.96 20.29 -27.16
CA GLU A 22 16.96 18.86 -26.94
C GLU A 22 15.81 18.47 -26.02
N ALA A 23 15.12 17.34 -26.33
CA ALA A 23 14.05 16.80 -25.50
C ALA A 23 13.98 15.29 -25.60
N TYR A 24 13.73 14.64 -24.47
CA TYR A 24 13.70 13.17 -24.34
C TYR A 24 12.63 12.76 -23.32
N VAL A 25 11.98 11.61 -23.51
CA VAL A 25 11.37 10.92 -22.38
C VAL A 25 12.46 10.31 -21.54
N VAL A 26 12.30 10.23 -20.20
CA VAL A 26 13.39 9.91 -19.29
C VAL A 26 12.92 9.13 -18.05
N GLY A 27 13.80 8.31 -17.50
CA GLY A 27 13.57 7.68 -16.20
C GLY A 27 12.68 6.45 -16.26
N GLY A 28 11.65 6.42 -15.40
CA GLY A 28 10.78 5.25 -15.22
C GLY A 28 10.11 4.77 -16.49
N CYS A 29 9.62 5.68 -17.33
CA CYS A 29 8.97 5.32 -18.59
C CYS A 29 9.92 4.64 -19.58
N VAL A 30 11.19 5.07 -19.65
CA VAL A 30 12.20 4.42 -20.53
C VAL A 30 12.50 3.00 -20.04
N ARG A 31 12.73 2.82 -18.74
CA ARG A 31 12.88 1.51 -18.11
C ARG A 31 11.69 0.60 -18.40
N ASP A 32 10.48 1.09 -18.18
CA ASP A 32 9.26 0.28 -18.32
C ASP A 32 9.01 -0.10 -19.80
N MET A 33 9.30 0.78 -20.74
CA MET A 33 9.30 0.44 -22.18
C MET A 33 10.33 -0.67 -22.52
N ILE A 34 11.54 -0.64 -21.94
CA ILE A 34 12.54 -1.69 -22.16
C ILE A 34 12.05 -3.01 -21.58
N LEU A 35 11.41 -3.00 -20.41
CA LEU A 35 10.80 -4.15 -19.75
C LEU A 35 9.48 -4.61 -20.39
N LYS A 36 9.02 -3.95 -21.46
CA LYS A 36 7.72 -4.20 -22.10
C LYS A 36 6.53 -4.08 -21.14
N ARG A 37 6.65 -3.16 -20.17
CA ARG A 37 5.58 -2.73 -19.27
C ARG A 37 4.98 -1.44 -19.80
N GLU A 38 3.70 -1.20 -19.50
CA GLU A 38 3.06 0.08 -19.79
C GLU A 38 3.50 1.10 -18.75
N PRO A 39 4.12 2.24 -19.15
CA PRO A 39 4.48 3.29 -18.22
C PRO A 39 3.26 3.95 -17.60
N GLY A 40 3.29 4.19 -16.27
CA GLY A 40 2.23 4.92 -15.57
C GLY A 40 2.29 6.44 -15.85
N ASP A 41 3.52 6.99 -15.90
CA ASP A 41 3.78 8.41 -16.09
C ASP A 41 4.82 8.61 -17.19
N TRP A 42 4.77 9.77 -17.85
CA TRP A 42 5.69 10.14 -18.92
C TRP A 42 6.43 11.41 -18.58
N ASP A 43 7.62 11.26 -18.00
CA ASP A 43 8.52 12.36 -17.70
C ASP A 43 9.31 12.76 -18.95
N ILE A 44 9.41 14.05 -19.22
CA ILE A 44 10.20 14.62 -20.31
C ILE A 44 11.30 15.48 -19.70
N THR A 45 12.50 15.38 -20.23
CA THR A 45 13.61 16.26 -19.87
C THR A 45 14.10 17.02 -21.11
N THR A 46 14.52 18.28 -20.95
CA THR A 46 14.84 19.18 -22.06
C THR A 46 15.96 20.17 -21.72
N SER A 47 16.68 20.64 -22.76
CA SER A 47 17.60 21.77 -22.63
C SER A 47 16.88 23.14 -22.55
N ALA A 48 15.58 23.19 -22.87
CA ALA A 48 14.79 24.43 -22.78
C ALA A 48 14.57 24.80 -21.29
N ARG A 49 14.72 26.09 -20.96
CA ARG A 49 14.40 26.62 -19.63
C ARG A 49 12.87 26.72 -19.43
N PRO A 50 12.40 26.77 -18.18
CA PRO A 50 10.97 26.81 -17.89
C PRO A 50 10.21 27.90 -18.65
N GLU A 51 10.78 29.10 -18.78
CA GLU A 51 10.17 30.23 -19.50
C GLU A 51 10.06 29.94 -21.00
N GLN A 52 11.06 29.25 -21.56
CA GLN A 52 11.07 28.84 -22.97
C GLN A 52 10.03 27.75 -23.24
N VAL A 53 9.90 26.76 -22.31
CA VAL A 53 8.81 25.77 -22.39
C VAL A 53 7.46 26.45 -22.36
N LYS A 54 7.22 27.38 -21.42
CA LYS A 54 5.97 28.13 -21.30
C LYS A 54 5.66 28.96 -22.54
N ALA A 55 6.66 29.50 -23.19
CA ALA A 55 6.48 30.28 -24.45
C ALA A 55 6.03 29.40 -25.62
N LEU A 56 6.38 28.12 -25.63
CA LEU A 56 6.03 27.18 -26.70
C LEU A 56 4.65 26.53 -26.53
N PHE A 57 4.14 26.43 -25.29
CA PHE A 57 2.90 25.72 -25.00
C PHE A 57 1.87 26.63 -24.32
N THR A 58 0.65 26.62 -24.81
CA THR A 58 -0.43 27.52 -24.35
C THR A 58 -1.07 27.12 -23.03
N ARG A 59 -0.99 25.84 -22.65
CA ARG A 59 -1.60 25.28 -21.41
C ARG A 59 -0.52 24.63 -20.54
N THR A 60 0.02 25.42 -19.63
CA THR A 60 1.07 24.98 -18.70
C THR A 60 0.67 25.27 -17.26
N LEU A 61 1.17 24.45 -16.33
CA LEU A 61 1.03 24.62 -14.88
C LEU A 61 2.42 24.67 -14.26
N ASP A 62 2.61 25.59 -13.32
CA ASP A 62 3.88 25.77 -12.60
C ASP A 62 3.94 24.80 -11.40
N THR A 63 4.13 23.52 -11.67
CA THR A 63 4.14 22.45 -10.63
C THR A 63 5.45 22.35 -9.87
N GLY A 64 6.54 22.89 -10.40
CA GLY A 64 7.87 22.81 -9.80
C GLY A 64 8.88 23.76 -10.44
N ILE A 65 8.47 24.98 -10.76
CA ILE A 65 9.29 25.95 -11.53
C ILE A 65 10.64 26.25 -10.85
N GLN A 66 10.67 26.25 -9.52
CA GLN A 66 11.89 26.45 -8.74
C GLN A 66 12.94 25.34 -8.98
N HIS A 67 12.48 24.15 -9.39
CA HIS A 67 13.30 23.01 -9.71
C HIS A 67 13.38 22.72 -11.22
N GLY A 68 12.89 23.66 -12.04
CA GLY A 68 12.96 23.57 -13.49
C GLY A 68 11.83 22.75 -14.13
N THR A 69 10.76 22.39 -13.40
CA THR A 69 9.66 21.57 -13.90
C THR A 69 8.44 22.41 -14.23
N VAL A 70 7.88 22.18 -15.43
CA VAL A 70 6.62 22.74 -15.92
C VAL A 70 5.75 21.58 -16.40
N THR A 71 4.50 21.54 -15.99
CA THR A 71 3.54 20.53 -16.50
C THR A 71 2.82 21.09 -17.73
N ILE A 72 2.92 20.42 -18.87
CA ILE A 72 2.18 20.73 -20.09
C ILE A 72 0.89 19.92 -20.09
N MET A 73 -0.25 20.62 -20.24
CA MET A 73 -1.57 19.99 -20.29
C MET A 73 -1.98 19.68 -21.73
N VAL A 74 -2.18 18.39 -22.03
CA VAL A 74 -2.74 17.93 -23.31
C VAL A 74 -4.09 17.27 -23.03
N GLY A 75 -5.17 17.98 -23.37
CA GLY A 75 -6.52 17.57 -22.95
C GLY A 75 -6.68 17.64 -21.43
N LYS A 76 -6.88 16.48 -20.81
CA LYS A 76 -6.96 16.32 -19.33
C LYS A 76 -5.69 15.75 -18.70
N GLU A 77 -4.72 15.34 -19.52
CA GLU A 77 -3.47 14.72 -19.07
C GLU A 77 -2.37 15.77 -18.91
N GLY A 78 -1.55 15.61 -17.86
CA GLY A 78 -0.39 16.44 -17.59
C GLY A 78 0.90 15.70 -17.91
N TYR A 79 1.82 16.35 -18.61
CA TYR A 79 3.15 15.85 -18.93
C TYR A 79 4.19 16.72 -18.22
N GLU A 80 4.96 16.15 -17.31
CA GLU A 80 6.02 16.89 -16.63
C GLU A 80 7.22 17.07 -17.56
N VAL A 81 7.60 18.33 -17.76
CA VAL A 81 8.78 18.72 -18.56
C VAL A 81 9.76 19.43 -17.66
N THR A 82 10.93 18.79 -17.45
CA THR A 82 11.97 19.29 -16.56
C THR A 82 13.18 19.74 -17.37
N THR A 83 13.68 20.94 -17.10
CA THR A 83 14.93 21.46 -17.68
C THR A 83 16.12 20.63 -17.17
N PHE A 84 17.07 20.32 -18.05
CA PHE A 84 18.35 19.68 -17.64
C PHE A 84 19.01 20.50 -16.56
N ARG A 85 19.45 19.85 -15.50
CA ARG A 85 20.00 20.51 -14.33
C ARG A 85 21.09 19.72 -13.64
N VAL A 86 21.92 20.47 -12.97
CA VAL A 86 22.84 19.98 -11.96
C VAL A 86 22.31 20.41 -10.62
N ASP A 87 22.17 19.47 -9.71
CA ASP A 87 21.76 19.74 -8.34
C ASP A 87 23.01 20.17 -7.54
N GLY A 88 22.90 21.25 -6.75
CA GLY A 88 23.95 21.68 -5.81
C GLY A 88 23.95 20.85 -4.53
N ASP A 89 24.55 21.38 -3.48
CA ASP A 89 24.59 20.70 -2.18
C ASP A 89 23.17 20.49 -1.61
N TYR A 90 23.05 19.48 -0.74
CA TYR A 90 21.76 19.07 -0.12
C TYR A 90 21.86 19.23 1.40
N THR A 91 21.73 20.46 1.91
CA THR A 91 21.84 20.70 3.36
C THR A 91 20.63 20.14 4.14
N ASP A 92 19.46 20.07 3.51
CA ASP A 92 18.25 19.50 4.12
C ASP A 92 18.09 17.98 3.86
N GLY A 93 19.05 17.36 3.13
CA GLY A 93 18.99 15.95 2.74
C GLY A 93 17.83 15.59 1.81
N ARG A 94 17.26 16.57 1.08
CA ARG A 94 16.12 16.36 0.17
C ARG A 94 16.18 17.21 -1.09
N HIS A 95 16.31 18.51 -0.89
CA HIS A 95 16.28 19.46 -2.00
C HIS A 95 17.69 20.01 -2.18
N PRO A 96 18.15 20.12 -3.42
CA PRO A 96 19.39 20.83 -3.65
C PRO A 96 19.20 22.30 -3.24
N ASP A 97 20.14 22.83 -2.49
CA ASP A 97 20.14 24.24 -2.04
C ASP A 97 20.11 25.20 -3.24
N THR A 98 20.71 24.77 -4.33
CA THR A 98 20.72 25.49 -5.61
C THR A 98 20.52 24.51 -6.76
N VAL A 99 19.77 24.95 -7.76
CA VAL A 99 19.59 24.24 -9.02
C VAL A 99 20.24 25.09 -10.13
N THR A 100 21.18 24.49 -10.81
CA THR A 100 21.83 25.15 -11.98
C THR A 100 21.39 24.47 -13.26
N PHE A 101 20.76 25.20 -14.16
CA PHE A 101 20.37 24.65 -15.46
C PHE A 101 21.61 24.46 -16.35
N THR A 102 21.67 23.30 -17.00
CA THR A 102 22.77 22.91 -17.88
C THR A 102 22.21 22.57 -19.27
N PRO A 103 22.97 22.74 -20.34
CA PRO A 103 22.62 22.21 -21.65
C PRO A 103 22.92 20.71 -21.80
N SER A 104 23.59 20.08 -20.83
CA SER A 104 24.07 18.69 -20.91
C SER A 104 23.05 17.71 -20.39
N LEU A 105 22.55 16.82 -21.24
CA LEU A 105 21.73 15.66 -20.84
C LEU A 105 22.52 14.72 -19.91
N GLU A 106 23.82 14.54 -20.14
CA GLU A 106 24.66 13.68 -19.30
C GLU A 106 24.64 14.12 -17.84
N GLU A 107 24.77 15.44 -17.58
CA GLU A 107 24.71 15.96 -16.21
C GLU A 107 23.33 15.76 -15.57
N ASP A 108 22.24 15.90 -16.34
CA ASP A 108 20.89 15.62 -15.84
C ASP A 108 20.70 14.12 -15.51
N LEU A 109 21.24 13.22 -16.32
CA LEU A 109 21.17 11.79 -16.05
C LEU A 109 22.06 11.38 -14.86
N LYS A 110 23.21 12.02 -14.68
CA LYS A 110 24.18 11.73 -13.62
C LYS A 110 23.64 11.98 -12.21
N ARG A 111 22.75 12.95 -12.00
CA ARG A 111 22.14 13.25 -10.69
C ARG A 111 21.04 12.27 -10.28
N ARG A 112 20.62 11.35 -11.16
CA ARG A 112 19.55 10.40 -10.90
C ARG A 112 19.98 9.30 -9.92
N ASP A 113 19.00 8.60 -9.35
CA ASP A 113 19.22 7.61 -8.30
C ASP A 113 19.89 6.33 -8.80
N PHE A 114 19.31 5.67 -9.80
CA PHE A 114 19.75 4.36 -10.29
C PHE A 114 19.95 4.36 -11.80
N THR A 115 20.91 3.55 -12.25
CA THR A 115 21.25 3.40 -13.68
C THR A 115 20.03 3.06 -14.52
N ILE A 116 19.17 2.18 -14.03
CA ILE A 116 17.91 1.77 -14.71
C ILE A 116 16.91 2.92 -14.89
N ASN A 117 17.07 4.03 -14.17
CA ASN A 117 16.26 5.25 -14.27
C ASN A 117 17.07 6.42 -14.87
N ALA A 118 18.33 6.21 -15.21
CA ALA A 118 19.21 7.22 -15.80
C ALA A 118 19.41 7.01 -17.31
N MET A 119 18.31 6.71 -17.99
CA MET A 119 18.25 6.54 -19.44
C MET A 119 17.23 7.53 -20.02
N ALA A 120 17.53 8.03 -21.20
CA ALA A 120 16.67 8.93 -21.96
C ALA A 120 16.39 8.36 -23.36
N TYR A 121 15.21 8.66 -23.91
CA TYR A 121 14.86 8.20 -25.25
C TYR A 121 14.18 9.31 -26.04
N ASN A 122 14.63 9.46 -27.28
CA ASN A 122 13.95 10.30 -28.28
C ASN A 122 13.74 9.46 -29.54
N HIS A 123 12.57 9.54 -30.15
CA HIS A 123 12.20 8.72 -31.29
C HIS A 123 13.00 9.01 -32.56
N ASN A 124 13.67 10.18 -32.67
CA ASN A 124 14.54 10.55 -33.76
C ASN A 124 15.98 10.12 -33.54
N THR A 125 16.52 10.27 -32.31
CA THR A 125 17.94 10.01 -32.00
C THR A 125 18.16 8.67 -31.29
N GLY A 126 17.12 8.04 -30.78
CA GLY A 126 17.17 6.73 -30.13
C GLY A 126 17.38 6.79 -28.62
N LEU A 127 17.90 5.68 -28.07
CA LEU A 127 18.19 5.52 -26.64
C LEU A 127 19.54 6.14 -26.30
N VAL A 128 19.56 6.95 -25.25
CA VAL A 128 20.77 7.46 -24.60
C VAL A 128 20.91 6.75 -23.25
N ASP A 129 21.95 5.93 -23.11
CA ASP A 129 22.28 5.15 -21.91
C ASP A 129 23.78 5.29 -21.62
N ILE A 130 24.12 6.28 -20.82
CA ILE A 130 25.53 6.62 -20.51
C ILE A 130 26.04 5.79 -19.33
N PHE A 131 25.13 5.38 -18.43
CA PHE A 131 25.48 4.75 -17.17
C PHE A 131 25.23 3.23 -17.15
N GLY A 132 24.90 2.62 -18.31
CA GLY A 132 24.72 1.17 -18.43
C GLY A 132 23.41 0.64 -17.84
N GLY A 133 22.37 1.47 -17.83
CA GLY A 133 21.06 1.11 -17.28
C GLY A 133 20.40 -0.05 -18.01
N ARG A 134 20.61 -0.17 -19.32
CA ARG A 134 20.11 -1.30 -20.10
C ARG A 134 20.78 -2.62 -19.70
N GLU A 135 22.10 -2.61 -19.53
CA GLU A 135 22.83 -3.80 -19.06
C GLU A 135 22.35 -4.24 -17.69
N ASP A 136 22.11 -3.28 -16.77
CA ASP A 136 21.59 -3.57 -15.44
C ASP A 136 20.16 -4.11 -15.47
N ILE A 137 19.32 -3.65 -16.40
CA ILE A 137 17.98 -4.25 -16.63
C ILE A 137 18.12 -5.71 -17.10
N ASP A 138 19.00 -5.98 -18.07
CA ASP A 138 19.21 -7.33 -18.61
C ASP A 138 19.77 -8.27 -17.53
N ARG A 139 20.63 -7.77 -16.64
CA ARG A 139 21.21 -8.48 -15.47
C ARG A 139 20.28 -8.52 -14.27
N LYS A 140 19.17 -7.78 -14.29
CA LYS A 140 18.21 -7.60 -13.16
C LYS A 140 18.88 -7.05 -11.90
N VAL A 141 19.64 -5.97 -12.04
CA VAL A 141 20.39 -5.34 -10.95
C VAL A 141 19.89 -3.91 -10.70
N ILE A 142 19.78 -3.52 -9.42
CA ILE A 142 19.58 -2.16 -8.95
C ILE A 142 20.96 -1.61 -8.56
N ARG A 143 21.49 -0.70 -9.34
CA ARG A 143 22.78 -0.05 -9.11
C ARG A 143 22.62 1.47 -9.10
N CYS A 144 23.26 2.15 -8.15
CA CYS A 144 23.33 3.61 -8.13
C CYS A 144 24.09 4.17 -9.33
N VAL A 145 23.73 5.37 -9.74
CA VAL A 145 24.55 6.16 -10.68
C VAL A 145 25.74 6.72 -9.94
N GLY A 146 26.94 6.39 -10.38
CA GLY A 146 28.18 6.85 -9.74
C GLY A 146 28.44 6.21 -8.38
N ASN A 147 28.84 7.02 -7.39
CA ASN A 147 29.15 6.54 -6.04
C ASN A 147 27.87 6.40 -5.20
N PRO A 148 27.52 5.18 -4.71
CA PRO A 148 26.29 4.97 -3.94
C PRO A 148 26.23 5.78 -2.64
N THR A 149 27.34 5.89 -1.88
CA THR A 149 27.38 6.64 -0.63
C THR A 149 27.09 8.13 -0.86
N GLU A 150 27.67 8.73 -1.91
CA GLU A 150 27.37 10.12 -2.29
C GLU A 150 25.89 10.28 -2.67
N ARG A 151 25.37 9.40 -3.54
CA ARG A 151 23.96 9.44 -3.98
C ARG A 151 22.97 9.33 -2.86
N PHE A 152 23.23 8.50 -1.85
CA PHE A 152 22.36 8.33 -0.69
C PHE A 152 22.54 9.44 0.35
N THR A 153 23.72 10.05 0.44
CA THR A 153 23.94 11.22 1.30
C THR A 153 23.16 12.44 0.80
N GLU A 154 23.02 12.63 -0.51
CA GLU A 154 22.20 13.69 -1.11
C GLU A 154 20.72 13.56 -0.73
N ASP A 155 20.14 12.38 -0.85
CA ASP A 155 18.78 12.09 -0.44
C ASP A 155 18.70 10.67 0.11
N ALA A 156 18.68 10.56 1.44
CA ALA A 156 18.64 9.28 2.14
C ALA A 156 17.38 8.46 1.82
N LEU A 157 16.28 9.06 1.30
CA LEU A 157 15.12 8.29 0.84
C LEU A 157 15.47 7.32 -0.29
N ARG A 158 16.55 7.58 -1.05
CA ARG A 158 16.99 6.71 -2.14
C ARG A 158 17.31 5.28 -1.66
N ILE A 159 17.68 5.09 -0.37
CA ILE A 159 17.89 3.75 0.20
C ILE A 159 16.58 2.94 0.22
N LEU A 160 15.46 3.54 0.62
CA LEU A 160 14.15 2.89 0.56
C LEU A 160 13.67 2.69 -0.87
N ARG A 161 14.00 3.62 -1.76
CA ARG A 161 13.69 3.48 -3.20
C ARG A 161 14.41 2.29 -3.82
N ALA A 162 15.68 2.00 -3.43
CA ALA A 162 16.43 0.83 -3.89
C ALA A 162 15.68 -0.47 -3.52
N ILE A 163 15.27 -0.60 -2.25
CA ILE A 163 14.53 -1.77 -1.76
C ILE A 163 13.16 -1.88 -2.45
N ARG A 164 12.45 -0.76 -2.63
CA ARG A 164 11.18 -0.74 -3.35
C ARG A 164 11.34 -1.16 -4.81
N PHE A 165 12.33 -0.66 -5.52
CA PHE A 165 12.56 -1.10 -6.91
C PHE A 165 12.95 -2.57 -6.99
N SER A 166 13.76 -3.07 -6.04
CA SER A 166 14.03 -4.51 -5.93
C SER A 166 12.72 -5.30 -5.79
N ALA A 167 11.79 -4.86 -4.92
CA ALA A 167 10.48 -5.49 -4.74
C ALA A 167 9.60 -5.43 -6.00
N GLN A 168 9.51 -4.27 -6.65
CA GLN A 168 8.63 -4.05 -7.81
C GLN A 168 9.13 -4.72 -9.09
N LEU A 169 10.44 -4.74 -9.30
CA LEU A 169 11.06 -5.26 -10.51
C LEU A 169 11.52 -6.72 -10.36
N GLY A 170 11.76 -7.19 -9.13
CA GLY A 170 12.37 -8.47 -8.83
C GLY A 170 13.85 -8.49 -9.19
N PHE A 171 14.52 -7.37 -9.01
CA PHE A 171 15.93 -7.18 -9.27
C PHE A 171 16.72 -7.27 -7.97
N GLU A 172 17.94 -7.77 -8.03
CA GLU A 172 18.87 -7.78 -6.91
C GLU A 172 19.53 -6.41 -6.74
N ILE A 173 19.83 -6.04 -5.50
CA ILE A 173 20.58 -4.81 -5.23
C ILE A 173 22.05 -5.15 -5.29
N GLU A 174 22.81 -4.38 -6.10
CA GLU A 174 24.27 -4.52 -6.21
C GLU A 174 24.94 -4.42 -4.84
N ASP A 175 26.02 -5.18 -4.61
CA ASP A 175 26.69 -5.26 -3.30
C ASP A 175 27.17 -3.89 -2.78
N ALA A 176 27.81 -3.07 -3.63
CA ALA A 176 28.26 -1.74 -3.25
C ALA A 176 27.09 -0.82 -2.90
N THR A 177 26.01 -0.89 -3.68
CA THR A 177 24.77 -0.16 -3.41
C THR A 177 24.12 -0.64 -2.10
N ARG A 178 24.10 -1.96 -1.83
CA ARG A 178 23.56 -2.55 -0.59
C ARG A 178 24.40 -2.15 0.64
N GLN A 179 25.72 -2.12 0.52
CA GLN A 179 26.59 -1.66 1.59
C GLN A 179 26.33 -0.20 1.94
N ALA A 180 26.21 0.66 0.93
CA ALA A 180 25.89 2.08 1.14
C ALA A 180 24.51 2.29 1.78
N ILE A 181 23.50 1.43 1.49
CA ILE A 181 22.21 1.47 2.19
C ILE A 181 22.42 1.35 3.70
N THR A 182 23.21 0.37 4.15
CA THR A 182 23.47 0.14 5.58
C THR A 182 24.25 1.31 6.21
N GLU A 183 25.22 1.85 5.49
CA GLU A 183 26.05 2.99 5.95
C GLU A 183 25.21 4.27 6.13
N ILE A 184 24.32 4.56 5.20
CA ILE A 184 23.54 5.81 5.16
C ILE A 184 22.18 5.67 5.86
N ALA A 185 21.78 4.47 6.31
CA ALA A 185 20.52 4.27 7.02
C ALA A 185 20.25 5.27 8.16
N PRO A 186 21.23 5.70 8.99
CA PRO A 186 21.02 6.72 10.03
C PRO A 186 20.49 8.06 9.50
N ASN A 187 20.81 8.44 8.27
CA ASN A 187 20.38 9.71 7.69
C ASN A 187 18.87 9.77 7.42
N LEU A 188 18.16 8.63 7.48
CA LEU A 188 16.70 8.61 7.38
C LEU A 188 15.98 9.40 8.48
N ILE A 189 16.64 9.72 9.59
CA ILE A 189 16.07 10.59 10.62
C ILE A 189 15.71 11.98 10.08
N HIS A 190 16.41 12.43 9.03
CA HIS A 190 16.19 13.73 8.38
C HIS A 190 15.09 13.66 7.29
N VAL A 191 14.63 12.47 6.93
CA VAL A 191 13.58 12.29 5.92
C VAL A 191 12.21 12.32 6.58
N SER A 192 11.26 13.07 6.00
CA SER A 192 9.91 13.17 6.53
C SER A 192 9.20 11.81 6.51
N LYS A 193 8.38 11.55 7.53
CA LYS A 193 7.67 10.27 7.69
C LYS A 193 6.67 10.02 6.55
N GLU A 194 6.12 11.08 5.97
CA GLU A 194 5.24 11.02 4.81
C GLU A 194 5.96 10.46 3.58
N ARG A 195 7.22 10.85 3.36
CA ARG A 195 8.03 10.29 2.25
C ARG A 195 8.39 8.83 2.51
N ILE A 196 8.81 8.50 3.72
CA ILE A 196 9.14 7.12 4.14
C ILE A 196 7.91 6.21 3.94
N GLN A 197 6.73 6.64 4.43
CA GLN A 197 5.48 5.88 4.32
C GLN A 197 5.10 5.60 2.86
N VAL A 198 5.31 6.56 1.94
CA VAL A 198 5.01 6.35 0.52
C VAL A 198 5.87 5.23 -0.07
N GLU A 199 7.17 5.20 0.21
CA GLU A 199 8.07 4.15 -0.28
C GLU A 199 7.73 2.78 0.32
N LEU A 200 7.49 2.69 1.64
CA LEU A 200 7.09 1.45 2.32
C LEU A 200 5.74 0.94 1.80
N THR A 201 4.77 1.84 1.59
CA THR A 201 3.46 1.46 1.03
C THR A 201 3.60 0.93 -0.40
N LYS A 202 4.37 1.59 -1.26
CA LYS A 202 4.64 1.11 -2.62
C LYS A 202 5.38 -0.23 -2.63
N LEU A 203 6.24 -0.48 -1.65
CA LEU A 203 6.92 -1.76 -1.46
C LEU A 203 5.90 -2.85 -1.09
N LEU A 204 5.03 -2.60 -0.10
CA LEU A 204 3.99 -3.54 0.32
C LEU A 204 2.99 -3.84 -0.81
N LEU A 205 2.69 -2.88 -1.66
CA LEU A 205 1.79 -3.04 -2.81
C LEU A 205 2.43 -3.74 -4.01
N SER A 206 3.75 -4.02 -3.95
CA SER A 206 4.47 -4.71 -5.04
C SER A 206 4.12 -6.19 -5.11
N ASP A 207 4.60 -6.84 -6.18
CA ASP A 207 4.49 -8.29 -6.37
C ASP A 207 5.39 -9.09 -5.40
N ARG A 208 6.30 -8.41 -4.66
CA ARG A 208 7.23 -9.04 -3.71
C ARG A 208 7.27 -8.30 -2.36
N PRO A 209 6.12 -8.22 -1.65
CA PRO A 209 6.04 -7.51 -0.37
C PRO A 209 6.96 -8.09 0.71
N GLN A 210 7.34 -9.37 0.59
CA GLN A 210 8.31 -10.03 1.48
C GLN A 210 9.69 -9.37 1.45
N THR A 211 10.01 -8.57 0.41
CA THR A 211 11.24 -7.76 0.36
C THR A 211 11.30 -6.72 1.49
N MET A 212 10.19 -6.48 2.22
CA MET A 212 10.17 -5.67 3.44
C MET A 212 11.21 -6.13 4.48
N LYS A 213 11.57 -7.40 4.50
CA LYS A 213 12.64 -7.92 5.37
C LYS A 213 13.98 -7.21 5.16
N LEU A 214 14.29 -6.76 3.94
CA LEU A 214 15.52 -6.00 3.67
C LEU A 214 15.59 -4.68 4.44
N VAL A 215 14.44 -4.05 4.77
CA VAL A 215 14.39 -2.84 5.61
C VAL A 215 14.93 -3.11 7.02
N TYR A 216 14.79 -4.34 7.49
CA TYR A 216 15.33 -4.78 8.79
C TYR A 216 16.76 -5.27 8.65
N GLU A 217 17.05 -6.12 7.67
CA GLU A 217 18.38 -6.68 7.42
C GLU A 217 19.45 -5.62 7.14
N THR A 218 19.08 -4.52 6.50
CA THR A 218 19.99 -3.40 6.17
C THR A 218 20.06 -2.32 7.26
N GLY A 219 19.42 -2.54 8.43
CA GLY A 219 19.49 -1.61 9.55
C GLY A 219 18.69 -0.31 9.38
N ILE A 220 17.77 -0.26 8.44
CA ILE A 220 16.90 0.92 8.19
C ILE A 220 15.81 1.06 9.25
N SER A 221 15.24 -0.05 9.72
CA SER A 221 14.04 -0.08 10.55
C SER A 221 14.08 0.76 11.83
N PRO A 222 15.22 0.94 12.56
CA PRO A 222 15.29 1.81 13.74
C PRO A 222 14.96 3.27 13.42
N TYR A 223 15.29 3.73 12.22
CA TYR A 223 15.12 5.12 11.77
C TYR A 223 13.72 5.38 11.19
N VAL A 224 12.96 4.32 10.92
CA VAL A 224 11.53 4.41 10.56
C VAL A 224 10.69 4.80 11.77
N SER A 225 10.61 3.96 12.79
CA SER A 225 10.14 4.25 14.14
C SER A 225 10.53 3.12 15.10
N GLU A 226 10.57 3.40 16.40
CA GLU A 226 10.89 2.39 17.43
C GLU A 226 9.90 1.22 17.39
N THR A 227 8.60 1.51 17.28
CA THR A 227 7.56 0.47 17.25
C THR A 227 7.66 -0.37 15.97
N PHE A 228 7.94 0.28 14.83
CA PHE A 228 8.17 -0.42 13.56
C PHE A 228 9.40 -1.34 13.67
N HIS A 229 10.49 -0.87 14.26
CA HIS A 229 11.70 -1.68 14.42
C HIS A 229 11.45 -2.95 15.24
N LYS A 230 10.72 -2.84 16.35
CA LYS A 230 10.35 -3.99 17.21
C LYS A 230 9.49 -5.03 16.50
N MET A 231 8.78 -4.68 15.43
CA MET A 231 8.05 -5.64 14.60
C MET A 231 8.96 -6.61 13.84
N GLY A 232 10.25 -6.30 13.69
CA GLY A 232 11.23 -7.16 13.04
C GLY A 232 11.35 -8.56 13.66
N GLU A 233 11.10 -8.69 14.96
CA GLU A 233 11.12 -9.96 15.69
C GLU A 233 9.87 -10.84 15.38
N MET A 234 8.82 -10.25 14.83
CA MET A 234 7.52 -10.87 14.57
C MET A 234 7.15 -10.88 13.07
N LEU A 235 8.13 -10.69 12.20
CA LEU A 235 7.86 -10.70 10.76
C LEU A 235 7.34 -12.08 10.33
N ALA A 236 6.21 -12.07 9.65
CA ALA A 236 5.62 -13.27 9.10
C ALA A 236 5.58 -13.20 7.56
N ASP A 237 5.53 -14.35 6.92
CA ASP A 237 5.43 -14.43 5.48
C ASP A 237 4.24 -13.65 4.94
N MET A 238 4.45 -12.98 3.81
CA MET A 238 3.45 -12.17 3.16
C MET A 238 3.04 -12.82 1.83
N PRO A 239 1.94 -13.61 1.81
CA PRO A 239 1.48 -14.21 0.57
C PRO A 239 1.08 -13.15 -0.44
N ILE A 240 1.56 -13.31 -1.67
CA ILE A 240 1.29 -12.40 -2.78
C ILE A 240 -0.15 -12.49 -3.31
N THR A 241 -0.85 -13.54 -2.96
CA THR A 241 -2.24 -13.79 -3.34
C THR A 241 -3.24 -12.82 -2.69
N VAL A 242 -2.85 -12.15 -1.59
CA VAL A 242 -3.67 -11.09 -0.99
C VAL A 242 -3.71 -9.88 -1.91
N PRO A 243 -4.89 -9.32 -2.22
CA PRO A 243 -5.01 -8.17 -3.10
C PRO A 243 -4.12 -6.99 -2.72
N ALA A 244 -3.57 -6.30 -3.72
CA ALA A 244 -2.68 -5.14 -3.53
C ALA A 244 -3.47 -3.87 -3.15
N LYS A 245 -4.25 -3.93 -2.06
CA LYS A 245 -4.92 -2.80 -1.46
C LYS A 245 -4.11 -2.30 -0.26
N LYS A 246 -4.02 -0.98 -0.09
CA LYS A 246 -3.18 -0.33 0.94
C LYS A 246 -3.44 -0.87 2.35
N ALA A 247 -4.67 -0.83 2.81
CA ALA A 247 -5.02 -1.29 4.16
C ALA A 247 -4.77 -2.79 4.36
N LEU A 248 -5.09 -3.62 3.34
CA LEU A 248 -4.90 -5.08 3.43
C LEU A 248 -3.42 -5.44 3.56
N ARG A 249 -2.56 -4.82 2.74
CA ARG A 249 -1.12 -5.10 2.75
C ARG A 249 -0.45 -4.62 4.05
N TRP A 250 -0.85 -3.47 4.58
CA TRP A 250 -0.40 -3.02 5.89
C TRP A 250 -0.91 -3.92 7.02
N ALA A 251 -2.20 -4.31 6.99
CA ALA A 251 -2.76 -5.23 8.00
C ALA A 251 -2.07 -6.59 7.96
N LEU A 252 -1.83 -7.13 6.76
CA LEU A 252 -1.11 -8.39 6.59
C LEU A 252 0.32 -8.32 7.14
N PHE A 253 1.03 -7.23 6.86
CA PHE A 253 2.38 -7.00 7.38
C PHE A 253 2.42 -6.91 8.90
N LEU A 254 1.44 -6.23 9.52
CA LEU A 254 1.38 -5.95 10.95
C LEU A 254 0.61 -7.01 11.76
N ARG A 255 0.10 -8.10 11.12
CA ARG A 255 -0.86 -9.04 11.73
C ARG A 255 -0.38 -9.75 13.00
N LYS A 256 0.92 -9.92 13.19
CA LYS A 256 1.51 -10.54 14.39
C LYS A 256 1.63 -9.59 15.58
N GLY A 257 1.44 -8.29 15.35
CA GLY A 257 1.38 -7.28 16.41
C GLY A 257 -0.05 -7.08 16.93
N THR A 258 -0.17 -6.27 17.99
CA THR A 258 -1.49 -5.86 18.48
C THR A 258 -2.10 -4.74 17.61
N PRO A 259 -3.44 -4.54 17.62
CA PRO A 259 -4.07 -3.41 16.96
C PRO A 259 -3.51 -2.05 17.40
N GLU A 260 -3.15 -1.92 18.68
CA GLU A 260 -2.58 -0.70 19.26
C GLU A 260 -1.18 -0.41 18.71
N GLN A 261 -0.34 -1.46 18.56
CA GLN A 261 0.98 -1.35 17.92
C GLN A 261 0.82 -0.93 16.46
N SER A 262 -0.10 -1.54 15.73
CA SER A 262 -0.40 -1.19 14.34
C SER A 262 -0.81 0.28 14.21
N VAL A 263 -1.74 0.76 15.05
CA VAL A 263 -2.15 2.16 15.09
C VAL A 263 -0.97 3.09 15.37
N ARG A 264 -0.10 2.74 16.32
CA ARG A 264 1.07 3.54 16.66
C ARG A 264 2.03 3.67 15.49
N ILE A 265 2.38 2.54 14.84
CA ILE A 265 3.27 2.53 13.67
C ILE A 265 2.70 3.40 12.54
N LEU A 266 1.42 3.25 12.22
CA LEU A 266 0.82 3.98 11.11
C LEU A 266 0.68 5.48 11.41
N ARG A 267 0.46 5.86 12.67
CA ARG A 267 0.48 7.27 13.11
C ARG A 267 1.88 7.87 13.06
N ASP A 268 2.89 7.13 13.52
CA ASP A 268 4.30 7.55 13.43
C ASP A 268 4.69 7.81 11.97
N LEU A 269 4.20 6.98 11.05
CA LEU A 269 4.40 7.10 9.61
C LEU A 269 3.46 8.10 8.92
N LYS A 270 2.55 8.76 9.65
CA LYS A 270 1.62 9.78 9.10
C LYS A 270 0.68 9.24 8.02
N LEU A 271 0.20 8.00 8.14
CA LEU A 271 -0.87 7.51 7.28
C LEU A 271 -2.19 8.24 7.59
N ASP A 272 -3.13 8.17 6.64
CA ASP A 272 -4.47 8.73 6.79
C ASP A 272 -5.31 7.93 7.79
N ASN A 273 -6.27 8.62 8.42
CA ASN A 273 -7.10 8.04 9.49
C ASN A 273 -7.96 6.86 9.02
N ASP A 274 -8.38 6.85 7.76
CA ASP A 274 -9.19 5.76 7.20
C ASP A 274 -8.35 4.49 7.09
N THR A 275 -7.15 4.57 6.53
CA THR A 275 -6.20 3.45 6.50
C THR A 275 -5.87 2.96 7.92
N ILE A 276 -5.62 3.86 8.88
CA ILE A 276 -5.32 3.50 10.28
C ILE A 276 -6.49 2.72 10.89
N TYR A 277 -7.72 3.18 10.69
CA TYR A 277 -8.92 2.51 11.19
C TYR A 277 -9.08 1.11 10.59
N GLN A 278 -9.01 0.99 9.27
CA GLN A 278 -9.14 -0.29 8.57
C GLN A 278 -8.08 -1.29 9.02
N VAL A 279 -6.82 -0.87 9.11
CA VAL A 279 -5.72 -1.74 9.58
C VAL A 279 -5.93 -2.16 11.04
N LYS A 280 -6.36 -1.25 11.93
CA LYS A 280 -6.68 -1.58 13.32
C LYS A 280 -7.71 -2.69 13.41
N VAL A 281 -8.80 -2.57 12.66
CA VAL A 281 -9.88 -3.57 12.66
C VAL A 281 -9.35 -4.90 12.11
N LEU A 282 -8.71 -4.88 10.95
CA LEU A 282 -8.18 -6.10 10.31
C LEU A 282 -7.16 -6.82 11.20
N THR A 283 -6.17 -6.14 11.76
CA THR A 283 -5.17 -6.75 12.64
C THR A 283 -5.79 -7.33 13.91
N GLY A 284 -6.90 -6.77 14.39
CA GLY A 284 -7.66 -7.31 15.50
C GLY A 284 -8.37 -8.64 15.18
N TRP A 285 -8.58 -8.95 13.89
CA TRP A 285 -9.36 -10.12 13.46
C TRP A 285 -8.60 -11.15 12.61
N ILE A 286 -7.45 -10.80 12.00
CA ILE A 286 -6.74 -11.72 11.10
C ILE A 286 -6.34 -13.02 11.79
N GLU A 287 -5.80 -12.94 13.00
CA GLU A 287 -5.33 -14.11 13.77
C GLU A 287 -6.44 -14.72 14.68
N ARG A 288 -7.60 -14.07 14.81
CA ARG A 288 -8.72 -14.58 15.62
C ARG A 288 -9.66 -15.47 14.80
N SER A 289 -10.27 -16.45 15.46
CA SER A 289 -11.36 -17.21 14.86
C SER A 289 -12.58 -16.29 14.65
N ILE A 290 -13.24 -16.39 13.49
CA ILE A 290 -14.52 -15.70 13.23
C ILE A 290 -15.67 -16.38 13.98
N CYS A 291 -15.55 -17.67 14.27
CA CYS A 291 -16.59 -18.50 14.85
C CYS A 291 -16.51 -18.64 16.38
N GLY A 292 -15.76 -17.77 17.05
CA GLY A 292 -15.57 -17.81 18.50
C GLY A 292 -14.47 -18.77 18.95
N GLU A 293 -14.11 -18.69 20.23
CA GLU A 293 -13.21 -19.65 20.86
C GLU A 293 -13.89 -21.02 20.85
N ILE A 294 -13.20 -22.03 20.32
CA ILE A 294 -13.63 -23.41 20.49
C ILE A 294 -13.53 -23.68 21.99
N ALA A 295 -14.65 -23.83 22.69
CA ALA A 295 -14.67 -24.36 24.03
C ALA A 295 -14.25 -25.82 23.92
N LEU A 296 -12.97 -26.09 24.16
CA LEU A 296 -12.43 -27.45 24.14
C LEU A 296 -13.00 -28.22 25.32
N PRO A 297 -13.35 -29.51 25.13
CA PRO A 297 -14.02 -30.33 26.17
C PRO A 297 -13.22 -30.44 27.47
N ASP A 298 -11.93 -30.13 27.49
CA ASP A 298 -11.02 -30.39 28.61
C ASP A 298 -10.36 -29.13 29.21
N GLY A 299 -10.86 -27.92 28.94
CA GLY A 299 -10.30 -26.66 29.51
C GLY A 299 -8.88 -26.33 29.04
N LYS A 300 -8.45 -26.87 27.90
CA LYS A 300 -7.14 -26.56 27.28
C LYS A 300 -7.24 -25.31 26.40
N THR A 301 -6.21 -24.45 26.48
CA THR A 301 -6.11 -23.22 25.71
C THR A 301 -5.59 -23.46 24.29
N ASP A 302 -5.91 -22.56 23.35
CA ASP A 302 -5.54 -22.59 21.92
C ASP A 302 -4.05 -22.90 21.61
N GLU A 303 -3.14 -22.69 22.56
CA GLU A 303 -1.71 -22.93 22.38
C GLU A 303 -1.32 -24.42 22.27
N MET A 304 -2.23 -25.35 22.56
CA MET A 304 -1.97 -26.79 22.58
C MET A 304 -2.48 -27.58 21.39
N TYR A 305 -3.20 -26.92 20.46
CA TYR A 305 -3.68 -27.58 19.24
C TYR A 305 -2.78 -27.25 18.06
N THR A 306 -1.94 -28.23 17.70
CA THR A 306 -1.25 -28.24 16.42
C THR A 306 -2.24 -28.52 15.29
N LEU A 307 -1.94 -28.06 14.07
CA LEU A 307 -2.74 -28.31 12.85
C LEU A 307 -3.08 -29.82 12.64
N GLU A 308 -2.36 -30.74 13.25
CA GLU A 308 -2.61 -32.18 13.22
C GLU A 308 -3.83 -32.60 14.08
N THR A 309 -4.03 -31.95 15.22
CA THR A 309 -5.21 -32.23 16.08
C THR A 309 -6.51 -31.59 15.55
N ALA A 310 -6.40 -30.50 14.78
CA ALA A 310 -7.57 -29.91 14.11
C ALA A 310 -8.15 -30.81 12.99
N ALA A 311 -7.36 -31.73 12.44
CA ALA A 311 -7.81 -32.70 11.44
C ALA A 311 -8.67 -33.83 12.04
N GLU A 312 -8.56 -34.07 13.36
CA GLU A 312 -9.34 -35.10 14.08
C GLU A 312 -10.66 -34.55 14.67
N LEU A 313 -10.85 -33.23 14.67
CA LEU A 313 -12.12 -32.59 15.05
C LEU A 313 -13.11 -32.66 13.87
N GLU A 314 -13.65 -33.85 13.61
CA GLU A 314 -14.83 -34.01 12.79
C GLU A 314 -15.94 -33.10 13.32
N PHE A 315 -16.29 -32.11 12.52
CA PHE A 315 -17.56 -31.39 12.50
C PHE A 315 -18.27 -31.21 13.86
N MET A 316 -17.89 -30.22 14.64
CA MET A 316 -18.74 -29.77 15.75
C MET A 316 -19.92 -28.96 15.21
N PRO A 317 -21.18 -29.45 15.29
CA PRO A 317 -22.34 -28.68 14.89
C PRO A 317 -22.51 -27.50 15.85
N GLY A 318 -22.46 -26.28 15.34
CA GLY A 318 -22.72 -25.04 16.08
C GLY A 318 -21.69 -23.92 15.92
N ILE A 319 -20.52 -24.21 15.35
CA ILE A 319 -19.42 -23.23 15.22
C ILE A 319 -19.63 -22.27 14.05
N GLU A 320 -20.54 -22.56 13.13
CA GLU A 320 -20.82 -21.79 11.90
C GLU A 320 -22.25 -21.30 11.86
N SER A 321 -22.72 -20.68 12.94
CA SER A 321 -24.08 -20.16 12.97
C SER A 321 -24.17 -18.75 12.40
N LYS A 322 -25.22 -18.46 11.64
CA LYS A 322 -25.53 -17.10 11.16
C LYS A 322 -25.46 -16.04 12.27
N PRO A 323 -25.96 -16.26 13.52
CA PRO A 323 -25.83 -15.30 14.61
C PRO A 323 -24.39 -14.86 14.91
N GLN A 324 -23.46 -15.81 14.97
CA GLN A 324 -22.05 -15.49 15.23
C GLN A 324 -21.43 -14.66 14.11
N ILE A 325 -21.72 -15.02 12.86
CA ILE A 325 -21.23 -14.26 11.69
C ILE A 325 -21.83 -12.87 11.68
N ARG A 326 -23.15 -12.71 11.94
CA ARG A 326 -23.80 -11.40 12.07
C ARG A 326 -23.14 -10.53 13.14
N LYS A 327 -22.79 -11.11 14.30
CA LYS A 327 -22.06 -10.39 15.37
C LYS A 327 -20.71 -9.85 14.89
N VAL A 328 -19.93 -10.64 14.15
CA VAL A 328 -18.65 -10.16 13.62
C VAL A 328 -18.87 -9.12 12.52
N MET A 329 -19.84 -9.35 11.61
CA MET A 329 -20.21 -8.38 10.57
C MET A 329 -20.66 -7.05 11.16
N SER A 330 -21.31 -7.05 12.33
CA SER A 330 -21.77 -5.81 12.99
C SER A 330 -20.66 -4.94 13.57
N GLN A 331 -19.44 -5.47 13.68
CA GLN A 331 -18.30 -4.78 14.28
C GLN A 331 -17.43 -4.02 13.24
N MET A 332 -17.74 -4.15 11.97
CA MET A 332 -16.99 -3.51 10.89
C MET A 332 -17.88 -3.24 9.67
N GLU A 333 -17.39 -2.40 8.75
CA GLU A 333 -18.07 -2.15 7.48
C GLU A 333 -18.11 -3.42 6.61
N PRO A 334 -19.17 -3.60 5.79
CA PRO A 334 -19.33 -4.80 4.96
C PRO A 334 -18.14 -5.11 4.05
N GLU A 335 -17.54 -4.08 3.44
CA GLU A 335 -16.36 -4.22 2.56
C GLU A 335 -15.14 -4.68 3.36
N LEU A 336 -15.01 -4.22 4.60
CA LEU A 336 -13.88 -4.60 5.46
C LEU A 336 -14.00 -6.05 5.94
N PHE A 337 -15.22 -6.54 6.14
CA PHE A 337 -15.47 -7.96 6.43
C PHE A 337 -15.10 -8.84 5.23
N ASP A 338 -15.42 -8.41 4.00
CA ASP A 338 -15.01 -9.11 2.79
C ASP A 338 -13.48 -9.15 2.64
N ASP A 339 -12.83 -8.03 2.89
CA ASP A 339 -11.38 -7.93 2.87
C ASP A 339 -10.73 -8.84 3.95
N LEU A 340 -11.32 -8.94 5.15
CA LEU A 340 -10.88 -9.87 6.19
C LEU A 340 -10.99 -11.32 5.74
N LEU A 341 -12.10 -11.73 5.16
CA LEU A 341 -12.29 -13.09 4.63
C LEU A 341 -11.30 -13.41 3.52
N ASN A 342 -11.05 -12.45 2.61
CA ASN A 342 -10.05 -12.60 1.55
C ASN A 342 -8.66 -12.85 2.11
N ILE A 343 -8.23 -12.08 3.12
CA ILE A 343 -6.92 -12.28 3.77
C ILE A 343 -6.86 -13.68 4.39
N LYS A 344 -7.87 -14.07 5.18
CA LYS A 344 -7.92 -15.38 5.85
C LYS A 344 -7.87 -16.53 4.85
N LEU A 345 -8.66 -16.46 3.77
CA LEU A 345 -8.64 -17.47 2.71
C LEU A 345 -7.27 -17.58 2.03
N CYS A 346 -6.63 -16.43 1.73
CA CYS A 346 -5.29 -16.44 1.14
C CYS A 346 -4.27 -17.09 2.09
N LEU A 347 -4.30 -16.76 3.39
CA LEU A 347 -3.42 -17.34 4.39
C LEU A 347 -3.67 -18.86 4.54
N ALA A 348 -4.92 -19.28 4.62
CA ALA A 348 -5.27 -20.71 4.75
C ALA A 348 -4.84 -21.51 3.52
N LYS A 349 -5.07 -20.98 2.30
CA LYS A 349 -4.63 -21.61 1.04
C LYS A 349 -3.11 -21.70 0.94
N GLU A 350 -2.39 -20.66 1.38
CA GLU A 350 -0.92 -20.69 1.40
C GLU A 350 -0.40 -21.77 2.35
N ALA A 351 -0.95 -21.86 3.56
CA ALA A 351 -0.58 -22.88 4.55
C ALA A 351 -0.92 -24.32 4.11
N ALA A 352 -1.84 -24.48 3.15
CA ALA A 352 -2.27 -25.76 2.62
C ALA A 352 -1.51 -26.23 1.36
N LYS A 353 -0.65 -25.40 0.76
CA LYS A 353 0.00 -25.69 -0.54
C LYS A 353 0.80 -26.99 -0.58
N ASP A 354 1.37 -27.39 0.56
CA ASP A 354 2.22 -28.58 0.66
C ASP A 354 1.46 -29.82 1.17
N LYS A 355 0.13 -29.76 1.26
CA LYS A 355 -0.70 -30.84 1.79
C LYS A 355 -1.63 -31.38 0.71
N ASP A 356 -1.60 -32.68 0.45
CA ASP A 356 -2.45 -33.40 -0.55
C ASP A 356 -3.96 -33.42 -0.18
N SER A 357 -4.35 -32.91 0.99
CA SER A 357 -5.75 -32.85 1.43
C SER A 357 -6.25 -31.42 1.46
N GLU A 358 -7.49 -31.22 1.02
CA GLU A 358 -8.20 -29.96 1.15
C GLU A 358 -8.25 -29.50 2.62
N SER A 359 -7.66 -28.35 2.91
CA SER A 359 -7.51 -27.86 4.29
C SER A 359 -8.90 -27.61 4.93
N VAL A 360 -9.10 -28.13 6.14
CA VAL A 360 -10.30 -27.88 6.95
C VAL A 360 -10.54 -26.38 7.11
N ALA A 361 -9.48 -25.61 7.34
CA ALA A 361 -9.55 -24.13 7.45
C ALA A 361 -10.09 -23.46 6.19
N VAL A 362 -9.69 -23.93 5.00
CA VAL A 362 -10.22 -23.40 3.72
C VAL A 362 -11.71 -23.67 3.61
N ARG A 363 -12.16 -24.91 3.86
CA ARG A 363 -13.58 -25.30 3.81
C ARG A 363 -14.42 -24.50 4.81
N GLN A 364 -13.93 -24.30 6.03
CA GLN A 364 -14.61 -23.47 7.03
C GLN A 364 -14.78 -22.03 6.58
N LEU A 365 -13.73 -21.41 6.04
CA LEU A 365 -13.78 -20.04 5.52
C LEU A 365 -14.72 -19.91 4.31
N GLU A 366 -14.73 -20.90 3.41
CA GLU A 366 -15.68 -20.94 2.29
C GLU A 366 -17.13 -21.09 2.76
N ARG A 367 -17.37 -21.87 3.82
CA ARG A 367 -18.68 -21.96 4.46
C ARG A 367 -19.10 -20.62 5.09
N ILE A 368 -18.18 -19.92 5.77
CA ILE A 368 -18.43 -18.57 6.31
C ILE A 368 -18.78 -17.60 5.18
N CYS A 369 -18.09 -17.66 4.04
CA CYS A 369 -18.44 -16.85 2.87
C CYS A 369 -19.86 -17.13 2.38
N ALA A 370 -20.27 -18.39 2.29
CA ALA A 370 -21.64 -18.78 1.90
C ALA A 370 -22.68 -18.24 2.88
N LEU A 371 -22.45 -18.39 4.19
CA LEU A 371 -23.35 -17.88 5.23
C LEU A 371 -23.45 -16.35 5.23
N ARG A 372 -22.33 -15.63 4.99
CA ARG A 372 -22.36 -14.17 4.77
C ARG A 372 -23.26 -13.80 3.60
N ASP A 373 -23.18 -14.53 2.49
CA ASP A 373 -23.97 -14.24 1.31
C ASP A 373 -25.47 -14.53 1.57
N GLU A 374 -25.78 -15.60 2.31
CA GLU A 374 -27.14 -15.87 2.79
C GLU A 374 -27.67 -14.74 3.70
N ILE A 375 -26.90 -14.30 4.71
CA ILE A 375 -27.24 -13.21 5.62
C ILE A 375 -27.57 -11.92 4.84
N ARG A 376 -26.76 -11.62 3.80
CA ARG A 376 -27.01 -10.46 2.94
C ARG A 376 -28.25 -10.62 2.06
N ALA A 377 -28.46 -11.81 1.51
CA ALA A 377 -29.63 -12.11 0.67
C ALA A 377 -30.95 -12.07 1.48
N ASP A 378 -30.92 -12.56 2.73
CA ASP A 378 -32.05 -12.52 3.65
C ASP A 378 -32.34 -11.09 4.15
N GLY A 379 -31.40 -10.15 3.97
CA GLY A 379 -31.50 -8.76 4.45
C GLY A 379 -31.42 -8.65 5.98
N ASP A 380 -30.68 -9.57 6.63
CA ASP A 380 -30.54 -9.60 8.07
C ASP A 380 -29.93 -8.29 8.60
N CYS A 381 -30.44 -7.83 9.74
CA CYS A 381 -29.94 -6.63 10.41
C CYS A 381 -28.58 -6.90 11.04
N ILE A 382 -27.55 -6.19 10.55
CA ILE A 382 -26.17 -6.28 11.05
C ILE A 382 -25.60 -4.94 11.56
N SER A 383 -26.43 -3.90 11.64
CA SER A 383 -25.97 -2.60 12.14
C SER A 383 -27.10 -1.79 12.76
N LEU A 384 -26.76 -0.81 13.61
CA LEU A 384 -27.75 0.10 14.19
C LEU A 384 -28.59 0.83 13.14
N LYS A 385 -28.04 1.07 11.95
CA LYS A 385 -28.75 1.74 10.84
C LYS A 385 -29.83 0.86 10.20
N MET A 386 -29.73 -0.45 10.37
CA MET A 386 -30.66 -1.45 9.82
C MET A 386 -31.76 -1.85 10.82
N LEU A 387 -31.71 -1.36 12.07
CA LEU A 387 -32.78 -1.57 13.02
C LEU A 387 -34.08 -0.93 12.54
N ALA A 388 -35.19 -1.62 12.77
CA ALA A 388 -36.54 -1.13 12.46
C ALA A 388 -36.99 0.07 13.29
N VAL A 389 -36.18 0.48 14.29
CA VAL A 389 -36.39 1.64 15.16
C VAL A 389 -35.15 2.51 15.22
N THR A 390 -35.37 3.81 15.40
CA THR A 390 -34.32 4.82 15.57
C THR A 390 -34.37 5.40 16.99
N GLY A 391 -33.31 6.14 17.38
CA GLY A 391 -33.31 6.88 18.66
C GLY A 391 -34.49 7.84 18.80
N ASN A 392 -34.94 8.45 17.71
CA ASN A 392 -36.15 9.30 17.72
C ASN A 392 -37.42 8.53 18.01
N ASP A 393 -37.52 7.28 17.57
CA ASP A 393 -38.68 6.43 17.85
C ASP A 393 -38.74 6.07 19.34
N LEU A 394 -37.57 5.80 19.96
CA LEU A 394 -37.49 5.51 21.40
C LEU A 394 -37.89 6.74 22.23
N ILE A 395 -37.45 7.94 21.84
CA ILE A 395 -37.81 9.19 22.50
C ILE A 395 -39.34 9.45 22.38
N LYS A 396 -39.91 9.23 21.19
CA LYS A 396 -41.38 9.32 20.99
C LYS A 396 -42.14 8.30 21.79
N ALA A 397 -41.54 7.16 22.10
CA ALA A 397 -42.13 6.12 22.95
C ALA A 397 -42.01 6.38 24.45
N GLY A 398 -41.38 7.55 24.85
CA GLY A 398 -41.30 7.99 26.23
C GLY A 398 -39.92 7.93 26.86
N MET A 399 -38.86 7.49 26.14
CA MET A 399 -37.50 7.54 26.68
C MET A 399 -36.99 8.96 26.74
N LYS A 400 -36.26 9.28 27.80
CA LYS A 400 -35.54 10.58 27.90
C LYS A 400 -34.37 10.62 26.94
N PRO A 401 -34.13 11.74 26.21
CA PRO A 401 -32.93 11.92 25.41
C PRO A 401 -31.67 11.76 26.26
N GLY A 402 -30.73 10.94 25.82
CA GLY A 402 -29.47 10.75 26.55
C GLY A 402 -28.78 9.42 26.21
N LYS A 403 -27.82 9.04 27.04
CA LYS A 403 -27.00 7.83 26.87
C LYS A 403 -27.81 6.53 26.85
N GLU A 404 -28.93 6.52 27.59
CA GLU A 404 -29.81 5.35 27.68
C GLU A 404 -30.42 4.97 26.31
N VAL A 405 -30.75 5.95 25.45
CA VAL A 405 -31.24 5.70 24.09
C VAL A 405 -30.22 4.90 23.27
N GLY A 406 -28.97 5.28 23.35
CA GLY A 406 -27.89 4.54 22.65
C GLY A 406 -27.71 3.12 23.19
N GLN A 407 -27.74 2.96 24.51
CA GLN A 407 -27.61 1.65 25.15
C GLN A 407 -28.78 0.72 24.77
N THR A 408 -30.00 1.25 24.72
CA THR A 408 -31.19 0.49 24.28
C THR A 408 -31.08 0.06 22.82
N LEU A 409 -30.62 0.94 21.93
CA LEU A 409 -30.40 0.56 20.52
C LEU A 409 -29.35 -0.54 20.38
N HIS A 410 -28.25 -0.48 21.15
CA HIS A 410 -27.27 -1.55 21.16
C HIS A 410 -27.83 -2.87 21.68
N HIS A 411 -28.63 -2.83 22.75
CA HIS A 411 -29.30 -4.03 23.26
C HIS A 411 -30.27 -4.62 22.22
N PHE A 412 -31.03 -3.78 21.51
CA PHE A 412 -31.90 -4.25 20.42
C PHE A 412 -31.06 -4.85 19.27
N LEU A 413 -29.94 -4.26 18.93
CA LEU A 413 -29.07 -4.84 17.92
C LEU A 413 -28.56 -6.21 18.34
N GLU A 414 -28.09 -6.39 19.58
CA GLU A 414 -27.64 -7.70 20.09
C GLU A 414 -28.73 -8.75 19.97
N LEU A 415 -29.97 -8.40 20.35
CA LEU A 415 -31.13 -9.29 20.22
C LEU A 415 -31.39 -9.67 18.75
N VAL A 416 -31.41 -8.69 17.85
CA VAL A 416 -31.69 -8.89 16.43
C VAL A 416 -30.58 -9.63 15.70
N LEU A 417 -29.32 -9.50 16.15
CA LEU A 417 -28.23 -10.31 15.63
C LEU A 417 -28.39 -11.81 15.91
N GLU A 418 -29.05 -12.17 17.04
CA GLU A 418 -29.43 -13.55 17.36
C GLU A 418 -30.65 -13.99 16.58
N GLU A 419 -31.71 -13.18 16.62
CA GLU A 419 -33.07 -13.48 16.12
C GLU A 419 -33.55 -12.37 15.16
N PRO A 420 -33.17 -12.42 13.85
CA PRO A 420 -33.44 -11.35 12.88
C PRO A 420 -34.95 -11.05 12.69
N GLU A 421 -35.81 -12.05 12.88
CA GLU A 421 -37.23 -11.92 12.78
C GLU A 421 -37.83 -10.96 13.83
N LYS A 422 -37.09 -10.69 14.91
CA LYS A 422 -37.47 -9.70 15.94
C LYS A 422 -37.19 -8.26 15.50
N ASN A 423 -36.56 -8.03 14.35
CA ASN A 423 -36.34 -6.69 13.82
C ASN A 423 -37.61 -6.07 13.25
N SER A 424 -38.62 -5.91 14.09
CA SER A 424 -39.82 -5.19 13.72
C SER A 424 -40.09 -4.03 14.70
N ARG A 425 -40.65 -2.94 14.17
CA ARG A 425 -40.95 -1.75 14.98
C ARG A 425 -41.87 -2.07 16.14
N GLU A 426 -42.89 -2.91 15.89
CA GLU A 426 -43.88 -3.30 16.89
C GLU A 426 -43.23 -4.08 18.03
N TYR A 427 -42.43 -5.08 17.72
CA TYR A 427 -41.73 -5.90 18.70
C TYR A 427 -40.77 -5.07 19.56
N LEU A 428 -39.87 -4.31 18.91
CA LEU A 428 -38.83 -3.55 19.61
C LEU A 428 -39.41 -2.44 20.50
N LEU A 429 -40.44 -1.72 20.05
CA LEU A 429 -41.11 -0.71 20.89
C LEU A 429 -41.94 -1.35 21.99
N GLY A 430 -42.49 -2.57 21.76
CA GLY A 430 -43.22 -3.34 22.79
C GLY A 430 -42.33 -3.67 23.99
N MET A 431 -41.05 -3.91 23.80
CA MET A 431 -40.09 -4.18 24.89
C MET A 431 -39.86 -2.99 25.83
N LEU A 432 -40.18 -1.75 25.41
CA LEU A 432 -40.00 -0.56 26.26
C LEU A 432 -41.14 -0.41 27.29
N LYS A 433 -42.22 -1.19 27.16
CA LYS A 433 -43.42 -1.07 27.97
C LYS A 433 -43.47 -2.03 29.16
N VAL A 434 -42.40 -2.78 29.42
CA VAL A 434 -42.33 -3.76 30.52
C VAL A 434 -41.54 -3.20 31.70
#